data_823847ecc5ec72f782c0cbb4332b4738
#
_entry.id   823847ecc5ec72f782c0cbb4332b4738
#
_cell.length_a   1.000
_cell.length_b   1.000
_cell.length_c   1.000
_cell.angle_alpha   90.00
_cell.angle_beta   90.00
_cell.angle_gamma   90.00
#
_symmetry.space_group_name_H-M   'P 1'
#
loop_
_entity.id
_entity.type
_entity.pdbx_description
1 polymer ?
#
loop_
_entity_poly.entity_id
_entity_poly.type
_entity_poly.pdbx_seq_one_letter_code
_entity_poly.pdbx_strand_id
1 'polypeptide(L)' 'MASPTQISARAPVERHYAVAEIAAMWNLSTDKVRHLFEEEPGVLVIGRRNPRKRRYVTLRIPESVAERVHSRLSSKAAAR' A
#
# COMPACT_ATOMS: atom_id res chain seq x y z
N MET A 1 8.33 15.21 -23.99
CA MET A 1 8.17 14.98 -23.72
C MET A 1 8.23 13.99 -22.94
N ALA A 2 8.51 13.71 -22.61
CA ALA A 2 8.67 12.80 -21.76
C ALA A 2 7.62 11.99 -21.42
N SER A 3 6.75 12.06 -21.96
CA SER A 3 5.68 11.42 -21.64
C SER A 3 5.73 10.00 -21.52
N PRO A 4 6.10 9.31 -22.43
CA PRO A 4 5.99 7.90 -22.38
C PRO A 4 6.70 7.32 -21.27
N THR A 5 7.73 7.91 -21.00
CA THR A 5 8.49 7.40 -19.98
C THR A 5 7.79 7.52 -18.74
N GLN A 6 6.83 8.30 -18.72
CA GLN A 6 6.20 8.47 -17.57
C GLN A 6 5.64 7.29 -17.02
N ILE A 7 5.23 6.38 -17.76
CA ILE A 7 4.66 5.23 -17.28
C ILE A 7 5.56 4.45 -16.44
N SER A 8 6.68 4.16 -16.90
CA SER A 8 7.59 3.37 -16.12
C SER A 8 8.14 4.17 -14.99
N ALA A 9 8.20 5.45 -15.17
CA ALA A 9 8.77 6.25 -14.15
C ALA A 9 7.75 6.68 -13.13
N ARG A 10 6.51 6.42 -13.38
CA ARG A 10 5.51 6.85 -12.47
C ARG A 10 5.65 6.30 -11.09
N ALA A 11 5.99 5.05 -10.97
CA ALA A 11 6.10 4.43 -9.68
C ALA A 11 6.99 5.19 -8.72
N PRO A 12 8.18 5.60 -9.11
CA PRO A 12 9.03 6.30 -8.17
C PRO A 12 8.57 7.68 -7.80
N VAL A 13 7.74 8.29 -8.62
CA VAL A 13 7.29 9.62 -8.30
C VAL A 13 5.90 9.66 -7.71
N GLU A 14 5.21 8.53 -7.60
CA GLU A 14 3.89 8.61 -7.02
C GLU A 14 4.03 8.66 -5.51
N ARG A 15 2.99 9.16 -4.89
CA ARG A 15 2.98 9.30 -3.46
C ARG A 15 2.97 7.94 -2.80
N HIS A 16 3.64 7.84 -1.67
CA HIS A 16 3.66 6.61 -0.89
C HIS A 16 3.12 6.91 0.48
N TYR A 17 2.31 6.01 0.99
CA TYR A 17 1.67 6.19 2.28
C TYR A 17 2.21 5.20 3.30
N ALA A 18 2.29 5.65 4.55
CA ALA A 18 2.62 4.75 5.64
C ALA A 18 1.34 4.04 6.04
N VAL A 19 1.50 2.92 6.72
CA VAL A 19 0.36 2.16 7.22
C VAL A 19 -0.54 3.05 8.09
N ALA A 20 0.07 3.86 8.94
CA ALA A 20 -0.70 4.74 9.82
C ALA A 20 -1.52 5.76 9.05
N GLU A 21 -0.98 6.23 7.93
CA GLU A 21 -1.70 7.19 7.13
C GLU A 21 -2.95 6.58 6.49
N ILE A 22 -2.79 5.38 5.95
CA ILE A 22 -3.94 4.69 5.34
C ILE A 22 -4.96 4.38 6.43
N ALA A 23 -4.49 3.95 7.59
CA ALA A 23 -5.38 3.62 8.68
C ALA A 23 -6.23 4.83 9.07
N ALA A 24 -5.61 5.99 9.12
CA ALA A 24 -6.35 7.20 9.45
C ALA A 24 -7.33 7.58 8.35
N MET A 25 -6.90 7.49 7.11
CA MET A 25 -7.76 7.85 5.98
C MET A 25 -8.96 6.93 5.87
N TRP A 26 -8.74 5.66 6.10
CA TRP A 26 -9.81 4.67 5.95
C TRP A 26 -10.51 4.34 7.26
N ASN A 27 -10.06 4.97 8.32
CA ASN A 27 -10.63 4.79 9.64
C ASN A 27 -10.58 3.31 10.07
N LEU A 28 -9.41 2.73 9.92
CA LEU A 28 -9.17 1.34 10.30
C LEU A 28 -8.00 1.29 11.25
N SER A 29 -7.84 0.17 11.92
CA SER A 29 -6.68 0.00 12.79
C SER A 29 -5.45 -0.21 11.93
N THR A 30 -4.29 0.07 12.48
CA THR A 30 -3.05 -0.14 11.76
C THR A 30 -2.83 -1.63 11.51
N ASP A 31 -3.28 -2.47 12.42
CA ASP A 31 -3.13 -3.91 12.23
C ASP A 31 -3.96 -4.38 11.04
N LYS A 32 -5.15 -3.86 10.91
CA LYS A 32 -5.99 -4.23 9.80
C LYS A 32 -5.38 -3.78 8.48
N VAL A 33 -4.86 -2.56 8.44
CA VAL A 33 -4.23 -2.05 7.25
C VAL A 33 -2.99 -2.86 6.90
N ARG A 34 -2.18 -3.19 7.89
CA ARG A 34 -0.99 -3.97 7.65
C ARG A 34 -1.37 -5.31 7.03
N HIS A 35 -2.41 -5.92 7.54
CA HIS A 35 -2.87 -7.20 7.02
C HIS A 35 -3.34 -7.08 5.58
N LEU A 36 -4.00 -5.99 5.23
CA LEU A 36 -4.48 -5.79 3.87
C LEU A 36 -3.37 -5.64 2.87
N PHE A 37 -2.25 -5.09 3.29
CA PHE A 37 -1.18 -4.75 2.35
C PHE A 37 0.09 -5.58 2.46
N GLU A 38 0.26 -6.34 3.50
CA GLU A 38 1.56 -6.98 3.70
C GLU A 38 1.93 -7.97 2.60
N GLU A 39 0.98 -8.51 1.91
CA GLU A 39 1.30 -9.39 0.80
C GLU A 39 0.81 -8.86 -0.54
N GLU A 40 0.45 -7.62 -0.56
CA GLU A 40 -0.08 -7.03 -1.78
C GLU A 40 1.07 -6.68 -2.72
N PRO A 41 1.00 -7.07 -4.00
CA PRO A 41 2.08 -6.73 -4.92
C PRO A 41 2.23 -5.24 -5.07
N GLY A 42 3.45 -4.78 -5.14
CA GLY A 42 3.73 -3.37 -5.35
C GLY A 42 3.99 -2.59 -4.08
N VAL A 43 3.70 -3.16 -2.94
CA VAL A 43 3.97 -2.49 -1.68
C VAL A 43 5.48 -2.57 -1.42
N LEU A 44 6.07 -1.46 -0.99
CA LEU A 44 7.48 -1.47 -0.66
C LEU A 44 7.67 -2.02 0.74
N VAL A 45 8.56 -2.99 0.85
CA VAL A 45 8.86 -3.60 2.13
C VAL A 45 10.27 -3.19 2.50
N ILE A 46 10.39 -2.38 3.51
CA ILE A 46 11.68 -1.82 3.89
C ILE A 46 12.10 -2.37 5.24
N GLY A 47 13.33 -2.86 5.31
CA GLY A 47 13.84 -3.40 6.54
C GLY A 47 14.02 -4.89 6.44
N ARG A 48 14.62 -5.50 7.47
CA ARG A 48 14.89 -6.88 7.45
C ARG A 48 13.79 -7.63 8.10
N ARG A 49 13.40 -8.72 7.51
CA ARG A 49 12.43 -9.58 8.10
C ARG A 49 13.13 -10.37 9.18
N ASN A 50 12.71 -10.22 10.39
CA ASN A 50 13.30 -10.93 11.49
C ASN A 50 12.21 -11.78 12.13
N PRO A 51 12.37 -13.09 12.18
CA PRO A 51 11.32 -13.93 12.73
C PRO A 51 10.91 -13.56 14.13
N ARG A 52 11.83 -13.00 14.87
CA ARG A 52 11.51 -12.62 16.22
C ARG A 52 10.91 -11.25 16.31
N LYS A 53 11.14 -10.39 15.33
CA LYS A 53 10.67 -9.01 15.38
C LYS A 53 10.06 -8.59 14.09
N ARG A 54 8.91 -9.09 13.79
CA ARG A 54 8.25 -8.73 12.58
C ARG A 54 7.96 -7.27 12.44
N ARG A 55 7.86 -6.55 13.54
CA ARG A 55 7.55 -5.15 13.49
C ARG A 55 8.62 -4.28 12.92
N TYR A 56 9.79 -4.83 12.69
CA TYR A 56 10.85 -4.05 12.12
C TYR A 56 10.64 -3.81 10.64
N VAL A 57 9.71 -4.51 10.03
CA VAL A 57 9.48 -4.31 8.62
C VAL A 57 8.55 -3.13 8.44
N THR A 58 8.97 -2.17 7.64
CA THR A 58 8.19 -0.99 7.35
C THR A 58 7.55 -1.14 5.99
N LEU A 59 6.28 -0.86 5.89
CA LEU A 59 5.59 -0.91 4.62
C LEU A 59 5.33 0.50 4.13
N ARG A 60 5.52 0.70 2.82
CA ARG A 60 5.15 1.96 2.19
C ARG A 60 4.25 1.60 1.03
N ILE A 61 3.12 2.21 0.98
CA ILE A 61 2.07 1.83 0.05
C ILE A 61 1.92 2.88 -1.04
N PRO A 62 2.31 2.55 -2.26
CA PRO A 62 2.15 3.50 -3.36
C PRO A 62 0.69 3.82 -3.58
N GLU A 63 0.43 5.03 -3.99
CA GLU A 63 -0.93 5.49 -4.20
C GLU A 63 -1.71 4.57 -5.12
N SER A 64 -1.10 4.12 -6.18
CA SER A 64 -1.78 3.24 -7.12
C SER A 64 -2.17 1.91 -6.49
N VAL A 65 -1.36 1.41 -5.58
CA VAL A 65 -1.65 0.17 -4.89
C VAL A 65 -2.79 0.39 -3.90
N ALA A 66 -2.77 1.53 -3.22
CA ALA A 66 -3.84 1.86 -2.29
C ALA A 66 -5.17 1.96 -3.04
N GLU A 67 -5.15 2.60 -4.19
CA GLU A 67 -6.36 2.73 -5.01
C GLU A 67 -6.85 1.37 -5.48
N ARG A 68 -5.94 0.51 -5.87
CA ARG A 68 -6.32 -0.81 -6.34
C ARG A 68 -7.00 -1.62 -5.25
N VAL A 69 -6.44 -1.60 -4.06
CA VAL A 69 -7.00 -2.34 -2.94
C VAL A 69 -8.34 -1.72 -2.53
N HIS A 70 -8.40 -0.40 -2.48
CA HIS A 70 -9.62 0.28 -2.13
C HIS A 70 -10.74 -0.07 -3.11
N SER A 71 -10.42 -0.08 -4.38
CA SER A 71 -11.38 -0.41 -5.42
C SER A 71 -11.88 -1.83 -5.27
N ARG A 72 -11.00 -2.73 -4.98
CA ARG A 72 -11.36 -4.13 -4.80
C ARG A 72 -12.31 -4.31 -3.61
N LEU A 73 -12.02 -3.63 -2.52
CA LEU A 73 -12.85 -3.72 -1.35
C LEU A 73 -14.21 -3.06 -1.58
N SER A 74 -14.20 -1.94 -2.29
CA SER A 74 -15.44 -1.25 -2.60
C SER A 74 -16.30 -2.07 -3.53
N SER A 75 -15.71 -2.72 -4.50
CA SER A 75 -16.43 -3.55 -5.42
C SER A 75 -17.07 -4.72 -4.72
N LYS A 76 -16.34 -5.31 -3.81
CA LYS A 76 -16.86 -6.42 -3.08
C LYS A 76 -18.06 -5.99 -2.27
N ALA A 77 -17.99 -4.83 -1.64
CA ALA A 77 -19.08 -4.33 -0.86
C ALA A 77 -20.29 -4.05 -1.74
N ALA A 78 -20.04 -3.50 -2.91
CA ALA A 78 -21.13 -3.17 -3.82
C ALA A 78 -21.78 -4.39 -4.39
N ALA A 79 -21.07 -5.46 -4.51
CA ALA A 79 -21.60 -6.67 -5.08
C ALA A 79 -22.56 -7.38 -4.13
N ARG A 80 -22.58 -6.99 -2.89
CA ARG A 80 -23.49 -7.60 -1.96
C ARG A 80 -24.84 -6.92 -1.96
#